data_92bc594416633d287e5fe5aaa8ab5939
#
_entry.id   92bc594416633d287e5fe5aaa8ab5939
#
_cell.length_a   1.000
_cell.length_b   1.000
_cell.length_c   1.000
_cell.angle_alpha   90.00
_cell.angle_beta   90.00
_cell.angle_gamma   90.00
#
_symmetry.space_group_name_H-M   'P 1'
#
loop_
_entity.id
_entity.type
_entity.pdbx_description
1 polymer ?
#
loop_
_entity_poly.entity_id
_entity_poly.type
_entity_poly.pdbx_seq_one_letter_code
_entity_poly.pdbx_strand_id
1 'polypeptide(L)'
;GCRAIGFSTGIPDISMLGVVEEFLVDRAFLDNRREAALELAEITDLAIPAVHNIANALAASALARAHGVDARAIRDGLRSWQPAPHRIAHVGNVAGVDYIDDSKATNTHAAATSLTAYESVVWIAGGMAKGQDFDELVLANAHRMRAAVLLGVDQDLIAGALERHAPNVPIHCVTSK
;
A
#
# COMPACT_ATOMS: atom_id res chain seq x y z
N GLY A 1 4.14 12.96 -31.05
CA GLY A 1 3.01 12.73 -30.18
C GLY A 1 3.43 11.86 -28.99
N CYS A 2 2.75 11.95 -27.87
CA CYS A 2 2.99 11.07 -26.72
C CYS A 2 2.33 9.70 -26.95
N ARG A 3 3.00 8.64 -26.52
CA ARG A 3 2.43 7.29 -26.46
C ARG A 3 1.96 7.04 -25.02
N ALA A 4 0.66 6.79 -24.84
CA ALA A 4 0.11 6.40 -23.54
C ALA A 4 0.43 4.94 -23.26
N ILE A 5 0.96 4.66 -22.08
CA ILE A 5 1.20 3.31 -21.55
C ILE A 5 0.44 3.18 -20.24
N GLY A 6 -0.42 2.16 -20.16
CA GLY A 6 -1.17 1.83 -18.95
C GLY A 6 -0.52 0.73 -18.13
N PHE A 7 -1.01 0.54 -16.90
CA PHE A 7 -0.75 -0.65 -16.12
C PHE A 7 -2.00 -1.06 -15.33
N SER A 8 -2.11 -2.34 -15.00
CA SER A 8 -3.23 -2.92 -14.26
C SER A 8 -2.73 -4.10 -13.42
N THR A 9 -3.31 -4.32 -12.25
CA THR A 9 -3.05 -5.53 -11.45
C THR A 9 -3.76 -6.79 -11.96
N GLY A 10 -4.48 -6.68 -13.07
CA GLY A 10 -5.06 -7.79 -13.82
C GLY A 10 -4.35 -8.02 -15.15
N ILE A 11 -4.96 -8.85 -16.03
CA ILE A 11 -4.46 -9.17 -17.36
C ILE A 11 -4.35 -7.88 -18.19
N PRO A 12 -3.17 -7.58 -18.77
CA PRO A 12 -2.96 -6.34 -19.51
C PRO A 12 -3.53 -6.40 -20.93
N ASP A 13 -4.11 -5.28 -21.37
CA ASP A 13 -4.37 -5.02 -22.76
C ASP A 13 -3.11 -4.61 -23.54
N ILE A 14 -3.24 -4.43 -24.87
CA ILE A 14 -2.17 -3.92 -25.72
C ILE A 14 -1.76 -2.52 -25.24
N SER A 15 -0.46 -2.26 -25.16
CA SER A 15 0.15 -1.03 -24.63
C SER A 15 0.00 -0.86 -23.11
N MET A 16 -0.13 -1.98 -22.38
CA MET A 16 -0.16 -2.01 -20.93
C MET A 16 0.86 -2.99 -20.36
N LEU A 17 1.23 -2.76 -19.10
CA LEU A 17 1.83 -3.76 -18.23
C LEU A 17 0.75 -4.31 -17.30
N GLY A 18 0.90 -5.56 -16.86
CA GLY A 18 -0.11 -6.17 -15.99
C GLY A 18 0.38 -7.45 -15.35
N VAL A 19 -0.59 -8.20 -14.82
CA VAL A 19 -0.35 -9.50 -14.18
C VAL A 19 -1.05 -10.59 -14.98
N VAL A 20 -0.31 -11.65 -15.27
CA VAL A 20 -0.82 -12.91 -15.84
C VAL A 20 -0.36 -14.03 -14.92
N GLU A 21 -1.31 -14.74 -14.32
CA GLU A 21 -1.02 -15.73 -13.28
C GLU A 21 -0.19 -15.10 -12.14
N GLU A 22 1.04 -15.54 -11.93
CA GLU A 22 1.98 -15.03 -10.94
C GLU A 22 3.05 -14.08 -11.52
N PHE A 23 2.96 -13.71 -12.81
CA PHE A 23 3.99 -12.92 -13.49
C PHE A 23 3.55 -11.47 -13.72
N LEU A 24 4.46 -10.54 -13.47
CA LEU A 24 4.39 -9.18 -14.00
C LEU A 24 4.85 -9.22 -15.46
N VAL A 25 4.01 -8.74 -16.37
CA VAL A 25 4.27 -8.85 -17.81
C VAL A 25 4.15 -7.50 -18.53
N ASP A 26 4.93 -7.36 -19.60
CA ASP A 26 4.95 -6.21 -20.50
C ASP A 26 4.27 -6.58 -21.84
N ARG A 27 3.16 -5.92 -22.17
CA ARG A 27 2.52 -5.92 -23.50
C ARG A 27 2.57 -4.53 -24.14
N ALA A 28 3.50 -3.71 -23.73
CA ALA A 28 3.61 -2.33 -24.22
C ALA A 28 4.84 -2.10 -25.11
N PHE A 29 5.99 -2.63 -24.73
CA PHE A 29 7.27 -2.26 -25.33
C PHE A 29 7.85 -3.34 -26.26
N LEU A 30 7.03 -4.31 -26.68
CA LEU A 30 7.38 -5.33 -27.65
C LEU A 30 6.95 -4.94 -29.05
N ASP A 31 7.71 -5.31 -30.08
CA ASP A 31 7.32 -5.15 -31.47
C ASP A 31 6.07 -5.98 -31.80
N ASN A 32 6.02 -7.22 -31.31
CA ASN A 32 4.92 -8.17 -31.47
C ASN A 32 3.90 -8.17 -30.32
N ARG A 33 3.73 -7.03 -29.60
CA ARG A 33 2.86 -6.88 -28.41
C ARG A 33 1.38 -7.28 -28.61
N ARG A 34 0.96 -7.49 -29.85
CA ARG A 34 -0.40 -8.00 -30.16
C ARG A 34 -0.53 -9.49 -29.89
N GLU A 35 0.56 -10.24 -30.01
CA GLU A 35 0.57 -11.70 -29.99
C GLU A 35 1.37 -12.24 -28.78
N ALA A 36 2.23 -11.41 -28.16
CA ALA A 36 3.12 -11.81 -27.09
C ALA A 36 3.10 -10.83 -25.90
N ALA A 37 3.50 -11.35 -24.76
CA ALA A 37 3.85 -10.61 -23.57
C ALA A 37 5.27 -11.02 -23.13
N LEU A 38 6.01 -10.12 -22.55
CA LEU A 38 7.34 -10.36 -21.97
C LEU A 38 7.23 -10.44 -20.46
N GLU A 39 7.65 -11.52 -19.87
CA GLU A 39 7.78 -11.66 -18.42
C GLU A 39 8.86 -10.70 -17.89
N LEU A 40 8.49 -9.92 -16.89
CA LEU A 40 9.40 -9.00 -16.22
C LEU A 40 9.91 -9.59 -14.90
N ALA A 41 9.00 -10.10 -14.06
CA ALA A 41 9.32 -10.67 -12.76
C ALA A 41 8.15 -11.55 -12.28
N GLU A 42 8.39 -12.41 -11.29
CA GLU A 42 7.34 -13.06 -10.52
C GLU A 42 6.83 -12.15 -9.40
N ILE A 43 5.57 -12.32 -8.99
CA ILE A 43 5.02 -11.58 -7.82
C ILE A 43 5.84 -11.90 -6.56
N THR A 44 6.36 -13.12 -6.45
CA THR A 44 7.23 -13.57 -5.35
C THR A 44 8.61 -12.91 -5.32
N ASP A 45 9.02 -12.25 -6.41
CA ASP A 45 10.24 -11.44 -6.45
C ASP A 45 10.12 -10.15 -5.65
N LEU A 46 8.88 -9.73 -5.32
CA LEU A 46 8.63 -8.55 -4.49
C LEU A 46 8.76 -8.89 -3.00
N ALA A 47 9.51 -8.12 -2.25
CA ALA A 47 9.67 -8.30 -0.80
C ALA A 47 8.33 -8.32 -0.03
N ILE A 48 7.34 -7.56 -0.51
CA ILE A 48 5.97 -7.54 0.02
C ILE A 48 5.01 -7.57 -1.18
N PRO A 49 4.39 -8.72 -1.51
CA PRO A 49 3.52 -8.88 -2.69
C PRO A 49 2.08 -8.40 -2.43
N ALA A 50 1.91 -7.26 -1.78
CA ALA A 50 0.61 -6.64 -1.60
C ALA A 50 0.16 -5.93 -2.89
N VAL A 51 -1.17 -5.84 -3.13
CA VAL A 51 -1.76 -5.30 -4.37
C VAL A 51 -1.19 -3.92 -4.74
N HIS A 52 -1.02 -3.03 -3.76
CA HIS A 52 -0.46 -1.71 -4.02
C HIS A 52 1.04 -1.75 -4.41
N ASN A 53 1.81 -2.69 -3.89
CA ASN A 53 3.22 -2.88 -4.27
C ASN A 53 3.34 -3.49 -5.66
N ILE A 54 2.44 -4.40 -6.04
CA ILE A 54 2.33 -4.93 -7.41
C ILE A 54 2.04 -3.78 -8.38
N ALA A 55 1.07 -2.92 -8.07
CA ALA A 55 0.76 -1.74 -8.88
C ALA A 55 1.96 -0.78 -9.01
N ASN A 56 2.67 -0.53 -7.92
CA ASN A 56 3.89 0.29 -7.92
C ASN A 56 5.02 -0.35 -8.73
N ALA A 57 5.21 -1.67 -8.62
CA ALA A 57 6.20 -2.41 -9.41
C ALA A 57 5.91 -2.34 -10.91
N LEU A 58 4.64 -2.49 -11.31
CA LEU A 58 4.21 -2.35 -12.70
C LEU A 58 4.44 -0.93 -13.23
N ALA A 59 4.10 0.10 -12.44
CA ALA A 59 4.33 1.51 -12.81
C ALA A 59 5.83 1.80 -12.96
N ALA A 60 6.66 1.37 -12.00
CA ALA A 60 8.12 1.52 -12.05
C ALA A 60 8.72 0.79 -13.25
N SER A 61 8.26 -0.44 -13.51
CA SER A 61 8.67 -1.23 -14.67
C SER A 61 8.29 -0.55 -15.98
N ALA A 62 7.10 0.06 -16.08
CA ALA A 62 6.69 0.79 -17.26
C ALA A 62 7.60 2.00 -17.53
N LEU A 63 7.99 2.75 -16.50
CA LEU A 63 8.92 3.87 -16.61
C LEU A 63 10.32 3.38 -17.02
N ALA A 64 10.82 2.31 -16.42
CA ALA A 64 12.10 1.71 -16.74
C ALA A 64 12.14 1.19 -18.21
N ARG A 65 11.09 0.48 -18.64
CA ARG A 65 10.93 0.03 -20.03
C ARG A 65 10.88 1.19 -21.02
N ALA A 66 10.17 2.26 -20.69
CA ALA A 66 10.13 3.47 -21.51
C ALA A 66 11.51 4.12 -21.68
N HIS A 67 12.39 3.96 -20.68
CA HIS A 67 13.78 4.42 -20.73
C HIS A 67 14.76 3.42 -21.41
N GLY A 68 14.25 2.26 -21.85
CA GLY A 68 15.04 1.26 -22.55
C GLY A 68 15.73 0.23 -21.65
N VAL A 69 15.37 0.17 -20.37
CA VAL A 69 15.90 -0.86 -19.45
C VAL A 69 15.38 -2.22 -19.83
N ASP A 70 16.26 -3.23 -19.88
CA ASP A 70 15.88 -4.60 -20.21
C ASP A 70 15.13 -5.31 -19.07
N ALA A 71 14.43 -6.40 -19.41
CA ALA A 71 13.59 -7.13 -18.46
C ALA A 71 14.40 -7.74 -17.31
N ARG A 72 15.63 -8.19 -17.56
CA ARG A 72 16.48 -8.79 -16.54
C ARG A 72 16.89 -7.76 -15.49
N ALA A 73 17.32 -6.58 -15.92
CA ALA A 73 17.69 -5.51 -15.02
C ALA A 73 16.48 -5.03 -14.19
N ILE A 74 15.27 -5.02 -14.76
CA ILE A 74 14.03 -4.73 -14.02
C ILE A 74 13.78 -5.81 -12.96
N ARG A 75 13.86 -7.09 -13.30
CA ARG A 75 13.72 -8.19 -12.34
C ARG A 75 14.72 -8.09 -11.19
N ASP A 76 15.98 -7.86 -11.50
CA ASP A 76 17.04 -7.73 -10.51
C ASP A 76 16.78 -6.52 -9.60
N GLY A 77 16.31 -5.41 -10.15
CA GLY A 77 15.88 -4.22 -9.40
C GLY A 77 14.71 -4.49 -8.46
N LEU A 78 13.67 -5.20 -8.93
CA LEU A 78 12.51 -5.55 -8.12
C LEU A 78 12.88 -6.50 -6.97
N ARG A 79 13.73 -7.48 -7.21
CA ARG A 79 14.27 -8.41 -6.18
C ARG A 79 15.10 -7.69 -5.12
N SER A 80 15.87 -6.69 -5.53
CA SER A 80 16.73 -5.92 -4.62
C SER A 80 15.98 -4.86 -3.83
N TRP A 81 14.75 -4.51 -4.25
CA TRP A 81 13.97 -3.47 -3.60
C TRP A 81 13.54 -3.91 -2.21
N GLN A 82 13.74 -3.01 -1.26
CA GLN A 82 13.25 -3.15 0.11
C GLN A 82 12.26 -2.01 0.42
N PRO A 83 11.19 -2.30 1.16
CA PRO A 83 10.27 -1.25 1.62
C PRO A 83 11.02 -0.18 2.39
N ALA A 84 10.64 1.07 2.20
CA ALA A 84 11.18 2.15 3.03
C ALA A 84 10.79 1.92 4.49
N PRO A 85 11.66 2.25 5.46
CA PRO A 85 11.33 2.19 6.87
C PRO A 85 10.02 2.91 7.18
N HIS A 86 9.29 2.42 8.17
CA HIS A 86 8.04 3.01 8.63
C HIS A 86 6.87 2.96 7.61
N ARG A 87 6.89 2.02 6.67
CA ARG A 87 5.81 1.75 5.71
C ARG A 87 5.34 0.31 5.85
N ILE A 88 4.32 0.09 6.69
CA ILE A 88 3.77 -1.23 7.01
C ILE A 88 4.92 -2.18 7.39
N ALA A 89 5.89 -1.67 8.15
CA ALA A 89 7.06 -2.42 8.55
C ALA A 89 6.75 -3.29 9.78
N HIS A 90 6.94 -4.61 9.66
CA HIS A 90 6.83 -5.50 10.81
C HIS A 90 7.98 -5.22 11.78
N VAL A 91 7.63 -4.85 13.02
CA VAL A 91 8.59 -4.51 14.08
C VAL A 91 8.90 -5.71 14.97
N GLY A 92 7.90 -6.55 15.20
CA GLY A 92 8.06 -7.74 16.04
C GLY A 92 6.72 -8.37 16.42
N ASN A 93 6.81 -9.53 17.08
CA ASN A 93 5.65 -10.24 17.62
C ASN A 93 5.80 -10.42 19.12
N VAL A 94 4.80 -10.04 19.90
CA VAL A 94 4.76 -10.24 21.36
C VAL A 94 3.43 -10.91 21.72
N ALA A 95 3.53 -12.08 22.32
CA ALA A 95 2.36 -12.87 22.76
C ALA A 95 1.30 -13.10 21.67
N GLY A 96 1.74 -13.30 20.41
CA GLY A 96 0.86 -13.54 19.27
C GLY A 96 0.28 -12.26 18.64
N VAL A 97 0.69 -11.08 19.11
CA VAL A 97 0.32 -9.80 18.52
C VAL A 97 1.48 -9.27 17.68
N ASP A 98 1.21 -9.01 16.40
CA ASP A 98 2.18 -8.37 15.50
C ASP A 98 2.16 -6.86 15.69
N TYR A 99 3.33 -6.27 15.80
CA TYR A 99 3.54 -4.83 15.85
C TYR A 99 4.00 -4.34 14.50
N ILE A 100 3.23 -3.43 13.93
CA ILE A 100 3.46 -2.89 12.59
C ILE A 100 3.70 -1.38 12.70
N ASP A 101 4.82 -0.93 12.18
CA ASP A 101 5.14 0.49 12.09
C ASP A 101 4.77 1.05 10.71
N ASP A 102 3.77 1.92 10.70
CA ASP A 102 3.36 2.67 9.52
C ASP A 102 3.29 4.17 9.81
N SER A 103 4.21 4.66 10.63
CA SER A 103 4.28 6.09 10.99
C SER A 103 4.51 7.03 9.80
N LYS A 104 4.78 6.49 8.63
CA LYS A 104 4.82 7.18 7.33
C LYS A 104 3.44 7.40 6.72
N ALA A 105 2.38 6.78 7.22
CA ALA A 105 0.98 7.04 6.82
C ALA A 105 0.50 8.37 7.40
N THR A 106 0.97 9.47 6.82
CA THR A 106 0.72 10.85 7.30
C THR A 106 -0.56 11.47 6.76
N ASN A 107 -1.42 10.68 6.13
CA ASN A 107 -2.75 11.07 5.66
C ASN A 107 -3.74 9.92 5.74
N THR A 108 -5.04 10.25 5.70
CA THR A 108 -6.14 9.29 5.85
C THR A 108 -6.17 8.22 4.76
N HIS A 109 -5.79 8.55 3.53
CA HIS A 109 -5.71 7.58 2.43
C HIS A 109 -4.63 6.51 2.65
N ALA A 110 -3.44 6.94 3.09
CA ALA A 110 -2.36 6.01 3.44
C ALA A 110 -2.76 5.14 4.63
N ALA A 111 -3.33 5.73 5.70
CA ALA A 111 -3.82 4.99 6.85
C ALA A 111 -4.90 3.97 6.49
N ALA A 112 -5.83 4.31 5.58
CA ALA A 112 -6.85 3.37 5.09
C ALA A 112 -6.21 2.15 4.42
N THR A 113 -5.20 2.37 3.57
CA THR A 113 -4.46 1.28 2.91
C THR A 113 -3.83 0.33 3.92
N SER A 114 -3.22 0.88 4.97
CA SER A 114 -2.59 0.09 6.02
C SER A 114 -3.60 -0.70 6.85
N LEU A 115 -4.70 -0.06 7.26
CA LEU A 115 -5.74 -0.72 8.04
C LEU A 115 -6.40 -1.85 7.27
N THR A 116 -6.59 -1.71 5.95
CA THR A 116 -7.18 -2.77 5.11
C THR A 116 -6.27 -3.99 4.93
N ALA A 117 -4.99 -3.89 5.23
CA ALA A 117 -4.06 -5.01 5.16
C ALA A 117 -4.28 -6.06 6.27
N TYR A 118 -5.02 -5.73 7.32
CA TYR A 118 -5.23 -6.58 8.49
C TYR A 118 -6.71 -6.73 8.83
N GLU A 119 -7.11 -7.92 9.28
CA GLU A 119 -8.50 -8.20 9.67
C GLU A 119 -8.86 -7.66 11.05
N SER A 120 -7.88 -7.53 11.94
CA SER A 120 -8.07 -7.13 13.33
C SER A 120 -6.90 -6.27 13.80
N VAL A 121 -7.20 -5.04 14.24
CA VAL A 121 -6.17 -4.05 14.60
C VAL A 121 -6.46 -3.35 15.91
N VAL A 122 -5.41 -3.03 16.65
CA VAL A 122 -5.41 -1.94 17.62
C VAL A 122 -4.73 -0.76 16.93
N TRP A 123 -5.49 0.29 16.67
CA TRP A 123 -5.00 1.44 15.91
C TRP A 123 -4.31 2.46 16.81
N ILE A 124 -3.00 2.61 16.69
CA ILE A 124 -2.24 3.66 17.36
C ILE A 124 -2.12 4.83 16.39
N ALA A 125 -2.77 5.93 16.68
CA ALA A 125 -2.87 7.07 15.78
C ALA A 125 -2.70 8.40 16.48
N GLY A 126 -2.28 9.42 15.73
CA GLY A 126 -2.16 10.74 16.28
C GLY A 126 -1.17 11.64 15.54
N GLY A 127 -0.80 12.71 16.21
CA GLY A 127 0.07 13.75 15.66
C GLY A 127 -0.71 15.01 15.28
N MET A 128 -0.41 15.57 14.12
CA MET A 128 -1.06 16.77 13.58
C MET A 128 -1.93 16.41 12.38
N ALA A 129 -3.22 16.67 12.45
CA ALA A 129 -4.21 16.29 11.44
C ALA A 129 -4.11 17.09 10.13
N LYS A 130 -3.54 18.30 10.16
CA LYS A 130 -3.34 19.16 8.98
C LYS A 130 -4.63 19.41 8.18
N GLY A 131 -5.76 19.52 8.89
CA GLY A 131 -7.07 19.75 8.28
C GLY A 131 -7.72 18.54 7.63
N GLN A 132 -7.23 17.32 7.87
CA GLN A 132 -7.83 16.09 7.38
C GLN A 132 -9.09 15.72 8.16
N ASP A 133 -10.05 15.12 7.46
CA ASP A 133 -11.24 14.50 8.02
C ASP A 133 -11.01 12.99 8.16
N PHE A 134 -11.42 12.44 9.31
CA PHE A 134 -11.24 11.02 9.63
C PHE A 134 -12.54 10.20 9.53
N ASP A 135 -13.66 10.82 9.21
CA ASP A 135 -14.98 10.16 9.22
C ASP A 135 -15.03 8.99 8.25
N GLU A 136 -14.66 9.20 6.99
CA GLU A 136 -14.63 8.13 5.98
C GLU A 136 -13.65 7.00 6.33
N LEU A 137 -12.47 7.35 6.85
CA LEU A 137 -11.46 6.40 7.27
C LEU A 137 -11.99 5.47 8.36
N VAL A 138 -12.60 6.05 9.40
CA VAL A 138 -13.15 5.30 10.53
C VAL A 138 -14.34 4.48 10.09
N LEU A 139 -15.30 5.05 9.35
CA LEU A 139 -16.49 4.35 8.87
C LEU A 139 -16.12 3.09 8.05
N ALA A 140 -15.16 3.22 7.14
CA ALA A 140 -14.73 2.11 6.28
C ALA A 140 -14.00 0.99 7.04
N ASN A 141 -13.32 1.30 8.17
CA ASN A 141 -12.45 0.36 8.87
C ASN A 141 -12.90 0.00 10.30
N ALA A 142 -14.03 0.54 10.79
CA ALA A 142 -14.54 0.31 12.14
C ALA A 142 -14.63 -1.19 12.51
N HIS A 143 -15.06 -2.03 11.57
CA HIS A 143 -15.25 -3.47 11.78
C HIS A 143 -13.94 -4.23 12.07
N ARG A 144 -12.79 -3.64 11.72
CA ARG A 144 -11.45 -4.20 11.96
C ARG A 144 -10.86 -3.75 13.28
N MET A 145 -11.34 -2.62 13.83
CA MET A 145 -10.77 -1.98 15.01
C MET A 145 -11.21 -2.68 16.29
N ARG A 146 -10.24 -3.11 17.10
CA ARG A 146 -10.47 -3.68 18.46
C ARG A 146 -10.33 -2.61 19.54
N ALA A 147 -9.45 -1.64 19.31
CA ALA A 147 -9.27 -0.46 20.15
C ALA A 147 -8.54 0.61 19.34
N ALA A 148 -8.58 1.85 19.82
CA ALA A 148 -7.75 2.95 19.36
C ALA A 148 -6.94 3.53 20.52
N VAL A 149 -5.65 3.77 20.28
CA VAL A 149 -4.75 4.48 21.20
C VAL A 149 -4.37 5.78 20.52
N LEU A 150 -4.81 6.90 21.07
CA LEU A 150 -4.67 8.21 20.45
C LEU A 150 -3.65 9.07 21.20
N LEU A 151 -2.82 9.78 20.43
CA LEU A 151 -1.76 10.64 20.96
C LEU A 151 -1.58 11.91 20.11
N GLY A 152 -0.95 12.92 20.70
CA GLY A 152 -0.64 14.17 19.98
C GLY A 152 -1.73 15.22 20.04
N VAL A 153 -1.50 16.35 19.35
CA VAL A 153 -2.29 17.58 19.54
C VAL A 153 -3.70 17.50 18.96
N ASP A 154 -3.90 16.73 17.90
CA ASP A 154 -5.19 16.64 17.21
C ASP A 154 -5.89 15.28 17.46
N GLN A 155 -5.55 14.60 18.56
CA GLN A 155 -6.18 13.33 18.94
C GLN A 155 -7.71 13.43 19.08
N ASP A 156 -8.25 14.58 19.49
CA ASP A 156 -9.68 14.80 19.67
C ASP A 156 -10.47 14.74 18.35
N LEU A 157 -9.83 15.08 17.21
CA LEU A 157 -10.45 14.96 15.90
C LEU A 157 -10.66 13.47 15.53
N ILE A 158 -9.68 12.63 15.83
CA ILE A 158 -9.77 11.19 15.60
C ILE A 158 -10.77 10.56 16.57
N ALA A 159 -10.73 10.96 17.85
CA ALA A 159 -11.67 10.49 18.87
C ALA A 159 -13.12 10.80 18.46
N GLY A 160 -13.39 12.04 18.02
CA GLY A 160 -14.73 12.44 17.56
C GLY A 160 -15.22 11.65 16.35
N ALA A 161 -14.34 11.28 15.40
CA ALA A 161 -14.70 10.41 14.29
C ALA A 161 -15.02 8.98 14.76
N LEU A 162 -14.23 8.43 15.70
CA LEU A 162 -14.48 7.13 16.31
C LEU A 162 -15.81 7.10 17.08
N GLU A 163 -16.11 8.12 17.88
CA GLU A 163 -17.38 8.23 18.61
C GLU A 163 -18.60 8.26 17.67
N ARG A 164 -18.49 8.91 16.51
CA ARG A 164 -19.57 8.99 15.52
C ARG A 164 -19.77 7.70 14.75
N HIS A 165 -18.69 7.03 14.33
CA HIS A 165 -18.74 5.94 13.35
C HIS A 165 -18.35 4.57 13.90
N ALA A 166 -17.74 4.52 15.08
CA ALA A 166 -17.29 3.29 15.73
C ALA A 166 -17.49 3.32 17.26
N PRO A 167 -18.71 3.63 17.78
CA PRO A 167 -18.95 3.89 19.20
C PRO A 167 -18.61 2.71 20.13
N ASN A 168 -18.50 1.51 19.59
CA ASN A 168 -18.14 0.31 20.34
C ASN A 168 -16.62 0.05 20.42
N VAL A 169 -15.80 0.85 19.75
CA VAL A 169 -14.33 0.74 19.77
C VAL A 169 -13.79 1.50 20.98
N PRO A 170 -13.15 0.82 21.94
CA PRO A 170 -12.53 1.49 23.09
C PRO A 170 -11.46 2.50 22.63
N ILE A 171 -11.51 3.70 23.20
CA ILE A 171 -10.56 4.79 22.91
C ILE A 171 -9.71 5.03 24.15
N HIS A 172 -8.39 5.05 23.97
CA HIS A 172 -7.42 5.37 25.00
C HIS A 172 -6.59 6.57 24.55
N CYS A 173 -6.83 7.75 25.15
CA CYS A 173 -6.03 8.93 24.89
C CYS A 173 -4.81 8.95 25.83
N VAL A 174 -3.64 9.20 25.26
CA VAL A 174 -2.37 9.31 26.02
C VAL A 174 -1.80 10.73 25.90
N THR A 175 -1.29 11.25 27.01
CA THR A 175 -0.81 12.63 27.11
C THR A 175 0.69 12.78 26.79
N SER A 176 1.42 11.67 26.71
CA SER A 176 2.85 11.66 26.33
C SER A 176 3.16 10.49 25.40
N LYS A 177 4.23 10.65 24.62
CA LYS A 177 4.76 9.58 23.77
C LYS A 177 5.53 8.57 24.61
#